data_42a8027884887132b1fff5998fd65269
#
_entry.id   42a8027884887132b1fff5998fd65269
#
_cell.length_a   1.000
_cell.length_b   1.000
_cell.length_c   1.000
_cell.angle_alpha   90.00
_cell.angle_beta   90.00
_cell.angle_gamma   90.00
#
_symmetry.space_group_name_H-M   'P 1'
#
loop_
_entity.id
_entity.type
_entity.pdbx_description
1 polymer ?
#
loop_
_entity_poly.entity_id
_entity_poly.type
_entity_poly.pdbx_seq_one_letter_code
_entity_poly.pdbx_strand_id
1 'polypeptide(L)'
;VCTVGGEGSHHALATALHARAVGLEAHLLLTPQPHTAHSRATHAAALAAATSVTALAASDPRSFAVGLAAWRERRRGYLIPTGGSCALGAVGMAEGALELRAQVDAGLLPPPRALYIAAGSGSSLAGLLLGLAAAWPDPRARPEVIAARVTPRHLVSRGRVLRIHEELKALLWGEEAPPPHVAAPPPFELLSATGPGYGAPSAAGEEARGWAEGVGFKLDPSYMGKMMGLLWARERERAREEGRAVVAWGTGAE
;
A
#
# COMPACT_ATOMS: atom_id res chain seq x y z
N VAL A 1 16.02 -13.44 4.06
CA VAL A 1 14.68 -13.28 3.45
C VAL A 1 14.81 -12.97 1.97
N CYS A 2 13.78 -13.27 1.18
CA CYS A 2 13.72 -12.92 -0.24
C CYS A 2 12.42 -12.14 -0.53
N THR A 3 12.47 -11.21 -1.46
CA THR A 3 11.25 -10.60 -2.01
C THR A 3 11.37 -10.28 -3.49
N VAL A 4 10.23 -10.02 -4.12
CA VAL A 4 10.11 -9.64 -5.53
C VAL A 4 9.56 -8.22 -5.63
N GLY A 5 10.15 -7.41 -6.51
CA GLY A 5 9.68 -6.05 -6.79
C GLY A 5 10.11 -5.57 -8.17
N GLY A 6 9.65 -4.40 -8.57
CA GLY A 6 10.22 -3.69 -9.71
C GLY A 6 11.50 -2.96 -9.31
N GLU A 7 12.34 -2.62 -10.27
CA GLU A 7 13.47 -1.72 -10.06
C GLU A 7 12.96 -0.38 -9.52
N GLY A 8 13.51 0.08 -8.39
CA GLY A 8 13.00 1.26 -7.67
C GLY A 8 11.77 1.01 -6.79
N SER A 9 11.47 -0.25 -6.45
CA SER A 9 10.40 -0.61 -5.53
C SER A 9 10.72 -0.20 -4.09
N HIS A 10 9.86 0.62 -3.49
CA HIS A 10 9.94 0.96 -2.05
C HIS A 10 9.81 -0.26 -1.15
N HIS A 11 8.98 -1.25 -1.53
CA HIS A 11 8.88 -2.51 -0.81
C HIS A 11 10.20 -3.29 -0.80
N ALA A 12 10.89 -3.36 -1.95
CA ALA A 12 12.20 -4.03 -2.02
C ALA A 12 13.25 -3.30 -1.16
N LEU A 13 13.29 -1.97 -1.22
CA LEU A 13 14.15 -1.15 -0.37
C LEU A 13 13.84 -1.36 1.12
N ALA A 14 12.58 -1.24 1.53
CA ALA A 14 12.17 -1.44 2.92
C ALA A 14 12.53 -2.84 3.40
N THR A 15 12.29 -3.88 2.58
CA THR A 15 12.70 -5.25 2.91
C THR A 15 14.20 -5.35 3.16
N ALA A 16 15.05 -4.77 2.31
CA ALA A 16 16.50 -4.81 2.45
C ALA A 16 16.97 -4.06 3.71
N LEU A 17 16.44 -2.86 3.96
CA LEU A 17 16.80 -2.04 5.13
C LEU A 17 16.40 -2.71 6.44
N HIS A 18 15.16 -3.19 6.55
CA HIS A 18 14.67 -3.83 7.78
C HIS A 18 15.31 -5.19 8.02
N ALA A 19 15.53 -6.01 6.98
CA ALA A 19 16.27 -7.27 7.12
C ALA A 19 17.67 -7.01 7.68
N ARG A 20 18.40 -6.06 7.08
CA ARG A 20 19.72 -5.67 7.55
C ARG A 20 19.72 -5.17 8.99
N ALA A 21 18.71 -4.37 9.39
CA ALA A 21 18.59 -3.83 10.75
C ALA A 21 18.43 -4.93 11.82
N VAL A 22 17.83 -6.07 11.45
CA VAL A 22 17.65 -7.24 12.35
C VAL A 22 18.64 -8.37 12.07
N GLY A 23 19.73 -8.11 11.33
CA GLY A 23 20.80 -9.08 11.07
C GLY A 23 20.45 -10.20 10.08
N LEU A 24 19.41 -9.99 9.24
CA LEU A 24 19.02 -10.96 8.22
C LEU A 24 19.56 -10.58 6.84
N GLU A 25 19.88 -11.60 6.05
CA GLU A 25 20.22 -11.42 4.64
C GLU A 25 18.97 -11.10 3.82
N ALA A 26 19.06 -10.07 2.96
CA ALA A 26 18.02 -9.68 2.03
C ALA A 26 18.40 -10.00 0.58
N HIS A 27 17.57 -10.78 -0.09
CA HIS A 27 17.74 -11.17 -1.50
C HIS A 27 16.58 -10.56 -2.30
N LEU A 28 16.92 -9.70 -3.27
CA LEU A 28 15.93 -9.01 -4.10
C LEU A 28 15.87 -9.63 -5.50
N LEU A 29 14.68 -10.01 -5.94
CA LEU A 29 14.39 -10.40 -7.32
C LEU A 29 13.71 -9.22 -7.98
N LEU A 30 14.39 -8.51 -8.88
CA LEU A 30 13.91 -7.25 -9.43
C LEU A 30 13.54 -7.39 -10.90
N THR A 31 12.32 -6.91 -11.24
CA THR A 31 11.86 -6.83 -12.62
C THR A 31 12.18 -5.47 -13.22
N PRO A 32 12.46 -5.41 -14.53
CA PRO A 32 12.67 -4.15 -15.21
C PRO A 32 11.39 -3.29 -15.19
N GLN A 33 11.57 -1.99 -15.03
CA GLN A 33 10.51 -0.99 -15.18
C GLN A 33 11.10 0.36 -15.62
N PRO A 34 10.27 1.26 -16.19
CA PRO A 34 10.72 2.61 -16.53
C PRO A 34 11.23 3.35 -15.29
N HIS A 35 12.39 3.99 -15.43
CA HIS A 35 13.00 4.75 -14.35
C HIS A 35 12.61 6.23 -14.39
N THR A 36 12.08 6.75 -13.27
CA THR A 36 12.03 8.18 -12.95
C THR A 36 13.26 8.56 -12.13
N ALA A 37 13.49 9.86 -11.89
CA ALA A 37 14.56 10.30 -10.97
C ALA A 37 14.38 9.68 -9.57
N HIS A 38 13.14 9.66 -9.07
CA HIS A 38 12.77 9.05 -7.79
C HIS A 38 13.05 7.54 -7.76
N SER A 39 12.57 6.76 -8.75
CA SER A 39 12.78 5.31 -8.77
C SER A 39 14.26 4.93 -8.92
N ARG A 40 15.08 5.75 -9.58
CA ARG A 40 16.55 5.55 -9.65
C ARG A 40 17.20 5.67 -8.27
N ALA A 41 16.83 6.69 -7.50
CA ALA A 41 17.35 6.87 -6.14
C ALA A 41 16.97 5.70 -5.23
N THR A 42 15.69 5.30 -5.24
CA THR A 42 15.17 4.14 -4.50
C THR A 42 15.88 2.85 -4.91
N HIS A 43 16.10 2.64 -6.22
CA HIS A 43 16.81 1.49 -6.75
C HIS A 43 18.26 1.44 -6.26
N ALA A 44 18.99 2.53 -6.37
CA ALA A 44 20.36 2.62 -5.88
C ALA A 44 20.46 2.32 -4.37
N ALA A 45 19.55 2.85 -3.57
CA ALA A 45 19.48 2.57 -2.13
C ALA A 45 19.17 1.10 -1.86
N ALA A 46 18.26 0.47 -2.62
CA ALA A 46 17.93 -0.94 -2.49
C ALA A 46 19.13 -1.85 -2.83
N LEU A 47 19.89 -1.52 -3.89
CA LEU A 47 21.12 -2.23 -4.25
C LEU A 47 22.18 -2.15 -3.15
N ALA A 48 22.34 -0.97 -2.53
CA ALA A 48 23.31 -0.76 -1.45
C ALA A 48 22.92 -1.46 -0.13
N ALA A 49 21.63 -1.70 0.11
CA ALA A 49 21.13 -2.32 1.33
C ALA A 49 21.00 -3.85 1.23
N ALA A 50 20.81 -4.40 0.03
CA ALA A 50 20.57 -5.83 -0.19
C ALA A 50 21.86 -6.66 -0.08
N THR A 51 21.72 -7.90 0.40
CA THR A 51 22.80 -8.89 0.39
C THR A 51 23.07 -9.41 -1.03
N SER A 52 22.02 -9.58 -1.82
CA SER A 52 22.14 -9.91 -3.25
C SER A 52 20.91 -9.44 -4.02
N VAL A 53 21.15 -9.19 -5.31
CA VAL A 53 20.11 -8.81 -6.25
C VAL A 53 20.19 -9.71 -7.48
N THR A 54 19.02 -10.17 -7.94
CA THR A 54 18.87 -10.90 -9.20
C THR A 54 17.92 -10.12 -10.10
N ALA A 55 18.43 -9.65 -11.22
CA ALA A 55 17.60 -9.04 -12.26
C ALA A 55 16.77 -10.14 -12.96
N LEU A 56 15.48 -9.93 -13.06
CA LEU A 56 14.55 -10.79 -13.79
C LEU A 56 14.40 -10.26 -15.23
N ALA A 57 14.15 -11.18 -16.19
CA ALA A 57 14.09 -10.81 -17.60
C ALA A 57 12.87 -9.94 -17.93
N ALA A 58 11.75 -10.12 -17.24
CA ALA A 58 10.50 -9.39 -17.46
C ALA A 58 9.61 -9.35 -16.21
N SER A 59 8.59 -8.49 -16.25
CA SER A 59 7.57 -8.39 -15.21
C SER A 59 6.38 -9.34 -15.48
N ASP A 60 6.67 -10.62 -15.67
CA ASP A 60 5.68 -11.65 -15.97
C ASP A 60 5.80 -12.86 -15.01
N PRO A 61 4.74 -13.70 -14.88
CA PRO A 61 4.73 -14.83 -13.95
C PRO A 61 5.84 -15.85 -14.19
N ARG A 62 6.27 -16.05 -15.45
CA ARG A 62 7.32 -17.01 -15.81
C ARG A 62 8.67 -16.54 -15.31
N SER A 63 9.02 -15.26 -15.53
CA SER A 63 10.26 -14.67 -15.03
C SER A 63 10.31 -14.72 -13.50
N PHE A 64 9.21 -14.46 -12.81
CA PHE A 64 9.11 -14.61 -11.35
C PHE A 64 9.34 -16.06 -10.91
N ALA A 65 8.69 -17.04 -11.57
CA ALA A 65 8.85 -18.45 -11.22
C ALA A 65 10.29 -18.93 -11.39
N VAL A 66 10.94 -18.56 -12.50
CA VAL A 66 12.33 -18.92 -12.77
C VAL A 66 13.28 -18.29 -11.73
N GLY A 67 13.14 -17.00 -11.47
CA GLY A 67 13.97 -16.31 -10.47
C GLY A 67 13.79 -16.88 -9.06
N LEU A 68 12.56 -17.20 -8.68
CA LEU A 68 12.25 -17.78 -7.38
C LEU A 68 12.79 -19.21 -7.26
N ALA A 69 12.70 -20.02 -8.32
CA ALA A 69 13.25 -21.37 -8.35
C ALA A 69 14.79 -21.31 -8.18
N ALA A 70 15.47 -20.47 -8.98
CA ALA A 70 16.92 -20.31 -8.90
C ALA A 70 17.38 -19.80 -7.51
N TRP A 71 16.59 -18.95 -6.85
CA TRP A 71 16.89 -18.54 -5.49
C TRP A 71 16.71 -19.70 -4.49
N ARG A 72 15.62 -20.46 -4.59
CA ARG A 72 15.33 -21.61 -3.71
C ARG A 72 16.35 -22.74 -3.81
N GLU A 73 16.90 -22.98 -4.99
CA GLU A 73 17.96 -23.98 -5.20
C GLU A 73 19.24 -23.63 -4.46
N ARG A 74 19.54 -22.35 -4.35
CA ARG A 74 20.80 -21.87 -3.76
C ARG A 74 20.68 -21.49 -2.29
N ARG A 75 19.47 -21.17 -1.81
CA ARG A 75 19.28 -20.62 -0.47
C ARG A 75 17.99 -21.13 0.17
N ARG A 76 18.06 -21.31 1.47
CA ARG A 76 16.90 -21.56 2.32
C ARG A 76 16.50 -20.26 3.01
N GLY A 77 15.24 -19.87 2.96
CA GLY A 77 14.79 -18.64 3.60
C GLY A 77 13.30 -18.37 3.40
N TYR A 78 12.84 -17.32 4.04
CA TYR A 78 11.45 -16.89 3.98
C TYR A 78 11.22 -15.99 2.77
N LEU A 79 10.17 -16.27 1.99
CA LEU A 79 9.72 -15.42 0.89
C LEU A 79 8.69 -14.43 1.42
N ILE A 80 9.04 -13.15 1.39
CA ILE A 80 8.10 -12.06 1.62
C ILE A 80 7.34 -11.82 0.31
N PRO A 81 6.01 -11.94 0.29
CA PRO A 81 5.22 -11.71 -0.94
C PRO A 81 5.44 -10.31 -1.51
N THR A 82 5.27 -10.16 -2.83
CA THR A 82 5.36 -8.87 -3.52
C THR A 82 4.49 -7.82 -2.83
N GLY A 83 5.09 -6.67 -2.48
CA GLY A 83 4.43 -5.60 -1.74
C GLY A 83 4.11 -5.95 -0.27
N GLY A 84 4.70 -7.01 0.30
CA GLY A 84 4.36 -7.48 1.64
C GLY A 84 2.91 -7.94 1.77
N SER A 85 2.27 -8.33 0.64
CA SER A 85 0.83 -8.55 0.56
C SER A 85 0.39 -9.89 1.14
N CYS A 86 0.32 -9.95 2.45
CA CYS A 86 -0.21 -11.06 3.25
C CYS A 86 -0.86 -10.52 4.53
N ALA A 87 -1.50 -11.39 5.28
CA ALA A 87 -2.13 -11.06 6.56
C ALA A 87 -1.16 -10.38 7.53
N LEU A 88 0.03 -10.95 7.74
CA LEU A 88 1.05 -10.38 8.63
C LEU A 88 1.46 -8.96 8.22
N GLY A 89 1.64 -8.71 6.90
CA GLY A 89 1.97 -7.39 6.39
C GLY A 89 0.84 -6.36 6.48
N ALA A 90 -0.39 -6.81 6.76
CA ALA A 90 -1.56 -5.95 6.92
C ALA A 90 -1.79 -5.49 8.37
N VAL A 91 -1.18 -6.13 9.38
CA VAL A 91 -1.38 -5.83 10.81
C VAL A 91 -1.12 -4.36 11.13
N GLY A 92 0.03 -3.82 10.73
CA GLY A 92 0.38 -2.43 11.02
C GLY A 92 -0.60 -1.40 10.43
N MET A 93 -1.30 -1.74 9.33
CA MET A 93 -2.33 -0.84 8.80
C MET A 93 -3.62 -0.91 9.62
N ALA A 94 -3.92 -2.04 10.24
CA ALA A 94 -5.03 -2.13 11.20
C ALA A 94 -4.73 -1.30 12.46
N GLU A 95 -3.51 -1.39 12.98
CA GLU A 95 -3.04 -0.55 14.09
C GLU A 95 -3.10 0.94 13.75
N GLY A 96 -2.67 1.34 12.53
CA GLY A 96 -2.76 2.72 12.08
C GLY A 96 -4.19 3.27 12.08
N ALA A 97 -5.21 2.46 11.81
CA ALA A 97 -6.61 2.89 11.92
C ALA A 97 -7.03 3.12 13.39
N LEU A 98 -6.53 2.33 14.32
CA LEU A 98 -6.74 2.55 15.77
C LEU A 98 -6.05 3.83 16.23
N GLU A 99 -4.84 4.09 15.73
CA GLU A 99 -4.13 5.34 15.98
C GLU A 99 -4.90 6.55 15.45
N LEU A 100 -5.41 6.50 14.21
CA LEU A 100 -6.28 7.56 13.66
C LEU A 100 -7.48 7.81 14.58
N ARG A 101 -8.12 6.76 15.08
CA ARG A 101 -9.22 6.90 16.01
C ARG A 101 -8.80 7.61 17.30
N ALA A 102 -7.69 7.21 17.89
CA ALA A 102 -7.14 7.85 19.08
C ALA A 102 -6.84 9.34 18.86
N GLN A 103 -6.32 9.72 17.70
CA GLN A 103 -6.08 11.11 17.34
C GLN A 103 -7.40 11.92 17.23
N VAL A 104 -8.45 11.31 16.67
CA VAL A 104 -9.78 11.93 16.60
C VAL A 104 -10.37 12.10 18.00
N ASP A 105 -10.30 11.08 18.85
CA ASP A 105 -10.83 11.12 20.22
C ASP A 105 -10.08 12.12 21.12
N ALA A 106 -8.78 12.32 20.84
CA ALA A 106 -7.97 13.35 21.51
C ALA A 106 -8.20 14.78 20.96
N GLY A 107 -9.06 14.94 19.94
CA GLY A 107 -9.33 16.24 19.32
C GLY A 107 -8.19 16.79 18.46
N LEU A 108 -7.18 15.96 18.12
CA LEU A 108 -6.07 16.34 17.25
C LEU A 108 -6.49 16.43 15.78
N LEU A 109 -7.51 15.68 15.40
CA LEU A 109 -8.09 15.66 14.08
C LEU A 109 -9.61 15.70 14.18
N PRO A 110 -10.31 16.39 13.28
CA PRO A 110 -11.77 16.28 13.18
C PRO A 110 -12.15 14.88 12.69
N PRO A 111 -13.34 14.35 13.07
CA PRO A 111 -13.82 13.08 12.54
C PRO A 111 -13.88 13.11 11.00
N PRO A 112 -13.16 12.22 10.32
CA PRO A 112 -13.14 12.23 8.86
C PRO A 112 -14.43 11.61 8.30
N ARG A 113 -14.99 12.21 7.23
CA ARG A 113 -16.09 11.58 6.49
C ARG A 113 -15.59 10.54 5.48
N ALA A 114 -14.41 10.75 4.94
CA ALA A 114 -13.81 9.87 3.93
C ALA A 114 -12.30 9.70 4.13
N LEU A 115 -11.81 8.54 3.73
CA LEU A 115 -10.40 8.18 3.76
C LEU A 115 -9.99 7.68 2.38
N TYR A 116 -8.96 8.31 1.82
CA TYR A 116 -8.37 7.96 0.53
C TYR A 116 -7.05 7.25 0.73
N ILE A 117 -6.85 6.12 0.07
CA ILE A 117 -5.62 5.33 0.13
C ILE A 117 -5.18 4.86 -1.26
N ALA A 118 -3.89 4.86 -1.53
CA ALA A 118 -3.34 4.23 -2.72
C ALA A 118 -3.29 2.70 -2.55
N ALA A 119 -3.81 1.96 -3.51
CA ALA A 119 -3.83 0.50 -3.50
C ALA A 119 -2.94 -0.07 -4.61
N GLY A 120 -1.78 -0.60 -4.22
CA GLY A 120 -0.83 -1.27 -5.13
C GLY A 120 -0.98 -2.78 -5.13
N SER A 121 -0.91 -3.41 -3.97
CA SER A 121 -0.96 -4.88 -3.80
C SER A 121 -2.11 -5.37 -2.91
N GLY A 122 -2.72 -4.47 -2.14
CA GLY A 122 -3.97 -4.68 -1.41
C GLY A 122 -3.86 -4.91 0.09
N SER A 123 -2.67 -5.20 0.65
CA SER A 123 -2.53 -5.46 2.09
C SER A 123 -2.80 -4.23 2.95
N SER A 124 -2.30 -3.05 2.56
CA SER A 124 -2.56 -1.81 3.29
C SER A 124 -4.05 -1.52 3.38
N LEU A 125 -4.78 -1.67 2.28
CA LEU A 125 -6.24 -1.49 2.27
C LEU A 125 -6.93 -2.55 3.12
N ALA A 126 -6.54 -3.82 3.04
CA ALA A 126 -7.15 -4.90 3.81
C ALA A 126 -6.99 -4.69 5.33
N GLY A 127 -5.79 -4.31 5.77
CA GLY A 127 -5.53 -3.99 7.17
C GLY A 127 -6.30 -2.76 7.65
N LEU A 128 -6.31 -1.70 6.84
CA LEU A 128 -7.05 -0.48 7.13
C LEU A 128 -8.56 -0.76 7.31
N LEU A 129 -9.16 -1.57 6.43
CA LEU A 129 -10.58 -1.93 6.54
C LEU A 129 -10.89 -2.65 7.86
N LEU A 130 -10.04 -3.59 8.26
CA LEU A 130 -10.22 -4.30 9.53
C LEU A 130 -10.03 -3.35 10.72
N GLY A 131 -8.98 -2.54 10.70
CA GLY A 131 -8.72 -1.56 11.76
C GLY A 131 -9.83 -0.51 11.89
N LEU A 132 -10.39 -0.02 10.77
CA LEU A 132 -11.53 0.89 10.78
C LEU A 132 -12.79 0.22 11.37
N ALA A 133 -13.03 -1.06 11.06
CA ALA A 133 -14.14 -1.79 11.67
C ALA A 133 -13.97 -1.91 13.20
N ALA A 134 -12.76 -2.15 13.67
CA ALA A 134 -12.44 -2.24 15.09
C ALA A 134 -12.52 -0.86 15.80
N ALA A 135 -11.96 0.17 15.16
CA ALA A 135 -11.89 1.53 15.71
C ALA A 135 -13.25 2.26 15.74
N TRP A 136 -14.14 1.95 14.81
CA TRP A 136 -15.50 2.50 14.72
C TRP A 136 -16.53 1.36 14.70
N PRO A 137 -16.95 0.82 15.87
CA PRO A 137 -17.94 -0.25 15.94
C PRO A 137 -19.27 0.13 15.29
N ASP A 138 -19.73 1.37 15.44
CA ASP A 138 -20.91 1.86 14.72
C ASP A 138 -20.59 2.11 13.24
N PRO A 139 -21.18 1.36 12.30
CA PRO A 139 -20.93 1.54 10.87
C PRO A 139 -21.28 2.94 10.34
N ARG A 140 -22.19 3.67 10.99
CA ARG A 140 -22.61 5.01 10.57
C ARG A 140 -21.57 6.09 10.88
N ALA A 141 -20.70 5.83 11.88
CA ALA A 141 -19.62 6.72 12.26
C ALA A 141 -18.33 6.48 11.49
N ARG A 142 -18.25 5.39 10.69
CA ARG A 142 -17.05 5.04 9.93
C ARG A 142 -16.85 5.99 8.75
N PRO A 143 -15.61 6.41 8.46
CA PRO A 143 -15.32 7.12 7.22
C PRO A 143 -15.57 6.23 6.00
N GLU A 144 -16.04 6.81 4.90
CA GLU A 144 -16.02 6.13 3.59
C GLU A 144 -14.59 5.78 3.21
N VAL A 145 -14.38 4.61 2.61
CA VAL A 145 -13.03 4.21 2.15
C VAL A 145 -12.99 4.21 0.64
N ILE A 146 -12.12 5.06 0.08
CA ILE A 146 -11.89 5.18 -1.36
C ILE A 146 -10.44 4.80 -1.65
N ALA A 147 -10.26 3.68 -2.33
CA ALA A 147 -8.95 3.18 -2.72
C ALA A 147 -8.65 3.50 -4.18
N ALA A 148 -7.55 4.21 -4.41
CA ALA A 148 -7.00 4.50 -5.73
C ALA A 148 -6.14 3.32 -6.19
N ARG A 149 -6.65 2.48 -7.10
CA ARG A 149 -5.87 1.40 -7.70
C ARG A 149 -4.83 1.97 -8.66
N VAL A 150 -3.56 1.86 -8.28
CA VAL A 150 -2.41 2.41 -9.03
C VAL A 150 -1.66 1.35 -9.84
N THR A 151 -2.01 0.08 -9.66
CA THR A 151 -1.42 -1.07 -10.37
C THR A 151 -2.45 -1.76 -11.27
N PRO A 152 -2.01 -2.65 -12.18
CA PRO A 152 -2.92 -3.49 -12.97
C PRO A 152 -3.87 -4.34 -12.11
N ARG A 153 -5.05 -4.66 -12.66
CA ARG A 153 -6.12 -5.39 -11.94
C ARG A 153 -5.71 -6.77 -11.41
N HIS A 154 -4.78 -7.44 -12.06
CA HIS A 154 -4.29 -8.74 -11.61
C HIS A 154 -3.43 -8.66 -10.35
N LEU A 155 -2.83 -7.49 -10.05
CA LEU A 155 -2.04 -7.27 -8.84
C LEU A 155 -2.91 -6.83 -7.66
N VAL A 156 -3.97 -6.04 -7.90
CA VAL A 156 -4.93 -5.66 -6.86
C VAL A 156 -6.36 -5.66 -7.41
N SER A 157 -7.21 -6.40 -6.75
CA SER A 157 -8.64 -6.51 -7.02
C SER A 157 -9.43 -6.56 -5.72
N ARG A 158 -10.75 -6.29 -5.78
CA ARG A 158 -11.63 -6.41 -4.62
C ARG A 158 -11.50 -7.80 -3.95
N GLY A 159 -11.50 -8.88 -4.76
CA GLY A 159 -11.38 -10.24 -4.24
C GLY A 159 -10.05 -10.49 -3.52
N ARG A 160 -8.93 -9.93 -4.01
CA ARG A 160 -7.63 -10.04 -3.33
C ARG A 160 -7.63 -9.30 -1.99
N VAL A 161 -8.18 -8.10 -1.94
CA VAL A 161 -8.29 -7.32 -0.69
C VAL A 161 -9.12 -8.08 0.34
N LEU A 162 -10.29 -8.59 -0.06
CA LEU A 162 -11.16 -9.37 0.82
C LEU A 162 -10.50 -10.66 1.31
N ARG A 163 -9.75 -11.35 0.47
CA ARG A 163 -9.01 -12.55 0.88
C ARG A 163 -7.95 -12.21 1.94
N ILE A 164 -7.14 -11.16 1.75
CA ILE A 164 -6.14 -10.75 2.74
C ILE A 164 -6.83 -10.33 4.04
N HIS A 165 -7.99 -9.67 3.97
CA HIS A 165 -8.78 -9.30 5.13
C HIS A 165 -9.24 -10.54 5.91
N GLU A 166 -9.72 -11.59 5.24
CA GLU A 166 -10.11 -12.86 5.88
C GLU A 166 -8.90 -13.57 6.50
N GLU A 167 -7.77 -13.63 5.77
CA GLU A 167 -6.52 -14.19 6.28
C GLU A 167 -6.02 -13.42 7.52
N LEU A 168 -6.21 -12.09 7.56
CA LEU A 168 -5.87 -11.25 8.70
C LEU A 168 -6.77 -11.52 9.90
N LYS A 169 -8.08 -11.69 9.68
CA LYS A 169 -9.00 -12.12 10.77
C LYS A 169 -8.57 -13.47 11.34
N ALA A 170 -8.31 -14.44 10.49
CA ALA A 170 -7.85 -15.75 10.93
C ALA A 170 -6.51 -15.68 11.71
N LEU A 171 -5.61 -14.78 11.32
CA LEU A 171 -4.35 -14.55 12.03
C LEU A 171 -4.57 -13.97 13.43
N LEU A 172 -5.53 -13.06 13.60
CA LEU A 172 -5.75 -12.33 14.85
C LEU A 172 -6.65 -13.09 15.84
N TRP A 173 -7.64 -13.83 15.36
CA TRP A 173 -8.61 -14.52 16.21
C TRP A 173 -8.51 -16.05 16.17
N GLY A 174 -7.76 -16.62 15.21
CA GLY A 174 -7.63 -18.08 15.08
C GLY A 174 -8.99 -18.74 14.84
N GLU A 175 -9.36 -19.67 15.74
CA GLU A 175 -10.66 -20.36 15.73
C GLU A 175 -11.77 -19.59 16.47
N GLU A 176 -11.43 -18.52 17.18
CA GLU A 176 -12.39 -17.68 17.88
C GLU A 176 -13.17 -16.80 16.88
N ALA A 177 -14.44 -16.57 17.16
CA ALA A 177 -15.23 -15.66 16.36
C ALA A 177 -14.79 -14.20 16.63
N PRO A 178 -14.47 -13.42 15.59
CA PRO A 178 -14.18 -12.01 15.77
C PRO A 178 -15.42 -11.27 16.28
N PRO A 179 -15.25 -10.12 16.95
CA PRO A 179 -16.37 -9.29 17.34
C PRO A 179 -17.30 -8.97 16.16
N PRO A 180 -18.63 -8.90 16.35
CA PRO A 180 -19.59 -8.75 15.25
C PRO A 180 -19.31 -7.57 14.32
N HIS A 181 -18.79 -6.45 14.84
CA HIS A 181 -18.50 -5.25 14.09
C HIS A 181 -17.26 -5.37 13.17
N VAL A 182 -16.41 -6.39 13.37
CA VAL A 182 -15.26 -6.70 12.48
C VAL A 182 -15.48 -7.96 11.65
N ALA A 183 -16.60 -8.65 11.82
CA ALA A 183 -16.89 -9.90 11.12
C ALA A 183 -16.90 -9.72 9.59
N ALA A 184 -17.38 -8.57 9.11
CA ALA A 184 -17.38 -8.22 7.70
C ALA A 184 -16.59 -6.90 7.49
N PRO A 185 -15.85 -6.79 6.35
CA PRO A 185 -15.15 -5.56 6.04
C PRO A 185 -16.13 -4.41 5.79
N PRO A 186 -15.77 -3.17 6.17
CA PRO A 186 -16.52 -1.99 5.76
C PRO A 186 -16.65 -1.90 4.24
N PRO A 187 -17.73 -1.29 3.73
CA PRO A 187 -17.84 -0.96 2.31
C PRO A 187 -16.64 -0.12 1.87
N PHE A 188 -16.14 -0.39 0.67
CA PHE A 188 -15.07 0.41 0.07
C PHE A 188 -15.22 0.49 -1.44
N GLU A 189 -14.73 1.57 -2.01
CA GLU A 189 -14.59 1.73 -3.45
C GLU A 189 -13.14 1.43 -3.87
N LEU A 190 -12.95 0.76 -5.00
CA LEU A 190 -11.66 0.53 -5.62
C LEU A 190 -11.67 1.09 -7.03
N LEU A 191 -11.24 2.35 -7.15
CA LEU A 191 -11.30 3.12 -8.37
C LEU A 191 -9.97 3.06 -9.13
N SER A 192 -10.01 3.08 -10.46
CA SER A 192 -8.79 3.06 -11.26
C SER A 192 -8.11 4.42 -11.27
N ALA A 193 -6.88 4.47 -10.82
CA ALA A 193 -5.97 5.60 -10.91
C ALA A 193 -4.64 5.22 -11.58
N THR A 194 -4.63 4.13 -12.37
CA THR A 194 -3.41 3.61 -13.01
C THR A 194 -2.80 4.63 -13.98
N GLY A 195 -3.63 5.45 -14.64
CA GLY A 195 -3.17 6.40 -15.66
C GLY A 195 -2.49 5.70 -16.83
N PRO A 196 -1.36 6.21 -17.36
CA PRO A 196 -0.63 5.59 -18.46
C PRO A 196 -0.04 4.22 -18.15
N GLY A 197 0.13 3.89 -16.86
CA GLY A 197 0.67 2.61 -16.41
C GLY A 197 1.25 2.67 -15.00
N TYR A 198 1.66 1.52 -14.49
CA TYR A 198 2.35 1.43 -13.21
C TYR A 198 3.73 2.13 -13.30
N GLY A 199 4.05 2.94 -12.31
CA GLY A 199 5.29 3.72 -12.27
C GLY A 199 5.28 5.00 -13.13
N ALA A 200 4.39 5.11 -14.12
CA ALA A 200 4.25 6.32 -14.91
C ALA A 200 3.37 7.36 -14.19
N PRO A 201 3.75 8.65 -14.16
CA PRO A 201 2.92 9.70 -13.57
C PRO A 201 1.63 9.90 -14.38
N SER A 202 0.58 10.41 -13.73
CA SER A 202 -0.66 10.83 -14.39
C SER A 202 -0.78 12.35 -14.36
N ALA A 203 -1.47 12.96 -15.34
CA ALA A 203 -1.62 14.42 -15.40
C ALA A 203 -2.25 14.99 -14.09
N ALA A 204 -3.33 14.39 -13.60
CA ALA A 204 -3.94 14.80 -12.33
C ALA A 204 -3.01 14.57 -11.14
N GLY A 205 -2.16 13.52 -11.17
CA GLY A 205 -1.17 13.26 -10.15
C GLY A 205 -0.04 14.29 -10.14
N GLU A 206 0.42 14.75 -11.32
CA GLU A 206 1.42 15.81 -11.42
C GLU A 206 0.88 17.17 -10.93
N GLU A 207 -0.38 17.49 -11.26
CA GLU A 207 -1.05 18.69 -10.72
C GLU A 207 -1.09 18.64 -9.17
N ALA A 208 -1.47 17.50 -8.60
CA ALA A 208 -1.50 17.31 -7.16
C ALA A 208 -0.11 17.42 -6.52
N ARG A 209 0.91 16.87 -7.17
CA ARG A 209 2.31 16.97 -6.71
C ARG A 209 2.79 18.41 -6.69
N GLY A 210 2.56 19.18 -7.76
CA GLY A 210 2.94 20.59 -7.81
C GLY A 210 2.28 21.41 -6.70
N TRP A 211 1.02 21.15 -6.39
CA TRP A 211 0.36 21.79 -5.25
C TRP A 211 1.00 21.37 -3.91
N ALA A 212 1.26 20.08 -3.72
CA ALA A 212 1.83 19.57 -2.48
C ALA A 212 3.21 20.16 -2.20
N GLU A 213 4.06 20.28 -3.23
CA GLU A 213 5.36 20.96 -3.14
C GLU A 213 5.20 22.41 -2.68
N GLY A 214 4.18 23.12 -3.19
CA GLY A 214 3.88 24.50 -2.79
C GLY A 214 3.50 24.67 -1.31
N VAL A 215 3.03 23.61 -0.66
CA VAL A 215 2.70 23.58 0.78
C VAL A 215 3.69 22.76 1.62
N GLY A 216 4.82 22.39 1.05
CA GLY A 216 5.93 21.74 1.77
C GLY A 216 5.83 20.20 1.87
N PHE A 217 4.95 19.56 1.09
CA PHE A 217 4.85 18.11 1.04
C PHE A 217 5.40 17.54 -0.27
N LYS A 218 6.09 16.41 -0.17
CA LYS A 218 6.48 15.64 -1.34
C LYS A 218 5.56 14.45 -1.51
N LEU A 219 5.10 14.24 -2.74
CA LEU A 219 4.29 13.09 -3.12
C LEU A 219 5.05 12.28 -4.19
N ASP A 220 5.17 10.97 -3.99
CA ASP A 220 5.68 10.09 -5.03
C ASP A 220 4.73 10.05 -6.24
N PRO A 221 5.25 9.91 -7.48
CA PRO A 221 4.42 9.97 -8.68
C PRO A 221 3.57 8.72 -8.91
N SER A 222 3.91 7.59 -8.28
CA SER A 222 3.33 6.28 -8.58
C SER A 222 2.11 5.95 -7.71
N TYR A 223 2.11 6.37 -6.46
CA TYR A 223 1.09 6.06 -5.45
C TYR A 223 0.36 7.31 -4.97
N MET A 224 1.05 8.14 -4.18
CA MET A 224 0.41 9.29 -3.52
C MET A 224 -0.04 10.36 -4.50
N GLY A 225 0.77 10.68 -5.53
CA GLY A 225 0.37 11.64 -6.56
C GLY A 225 -0.90 11.20 -7.28
N LYS A 226 -1.00 9.93 -7.68
CA LYS A 226 -2.19 9.40 -8.35
C LYS A 226 -3.42 9.37 -7.43
N MET A 227 -3.23 8.98 -6.17
CA MET A 227 -4.31 8.97 -5.18
C MET A 227 -4.81 10.40 -4.90
N MET A 228 -3.92 11.35 -4.74
CA MET A 228 -4.28 12.76 -4.55
C MET A 228 -4.98 13.37 -5.76
N GLY A 229 -4.56 13.03 -6.98
CA GLY A 229 -5.27 13.42 -8.20
C GLY A 229 -6.70 12.89 -8.25
N LEU A 230 -6.93 11.63 -7.84
CA LEU A 230 -8.26 11.05 -7.71
C LEU A 230 -9.08 11.74 -6.61
N LEU A 231 -8.47 11.97 -5.44
CA LEU A 231 -9.10 12.69 -4.34
C LEU A 231 -9.59 14.06 -4.79
N TRP A 232 -8.75 14.84 -5.45
CA TRP A 232 -9.14 16.18 -5.91
C TRP A 232 -10.27 16.17 -6.93
N ALA A 233 -10.20 15.29 -7.92
CA ALA A 233 -11.27 15.19 -8.91
C ALA A 233 -12.62 14.92 -8.24
N ARG A 234 -12.63 14.02 -7.25
CA ARG A 234 -13.86 13.63 -6.54
C ARG A 234 -14.33 14.65 -5.53
N GLU A 235 -13.42 15.27 -4.79
CA GLU A 235 -13.79 16.23 -3.73
C GLU A 235 -14.15 17.61 -4.28
N ARG A 236 -13.61 18.04 -5.42
CA ARG A 236 -14.06 19.27 -6.11
C ARG A 236 -15.56 19.24 -6.42
N GLU A 237 -16.10 18.07 -6.70
CA GLU A 237 -17.54 17.90 -6.94
C GLU A 237 -18.34 17.89 -5.64
N ARG A 238 -17.77 17.33 -4.56
CA ARG A 238 -18.42 17.15 -3.25
C ARG A 238 -18.21 18.31 -2.27
N ALA A 239 -17.12 19.06 -2.37
CA ALA A 239 -16.74 20.12 -1.41
C ALA A 239 -17.74 21.28 -1.31
N ARG A 240 -18.70 21.35 -2.21
CA ARG A 240 -19.80 22.31 -2.14
C ARG A 240 -20.89 21.94 -1.12
N GLU A 241 -20.84 20.72 -0.58
CA GLU A 241 -21.96 20.19 0.20
C GLU A 241 -21.73 20.07 1.71
N GLU A 242 -20.51 19.85 2.25
CA GLU A 242 -20.45 19.40 3.65
C GLU A 242 -19.31 19.88 4.56
N GLY A 243 -18.31 20.60 4.16
CA GLY A 243 -17.26 21.13 5.07
C GLY A 243 -16.57 20.11 6.01
N ARG A 244 -16.73 18.80 5.79
CA ARG A 244 -16.18 17.74 6.63
C ARG A 244 -14.79 17.31 6.15
N ALA A 245 -13.91 16.99 7.09
CA ALA A 245 -12.53 16.56 6.81
C ALA A 245 -12.45 15.27 5.99
N VAL A 246 -11.45 15.18 5.13
CA VAL A 246 -11.03 13.96 4.47
C VAL A 246 -9.59 13.63 4.85
N VAL A 247 -9.27 12.35 4.96
CA VAL A 247 -7.92 11.88 5.24
C VAL A 247 -7.30 11.33 3.96
N ALA A 248 -6.15 11.88 3.56
CA ALA A 248 -5.28 11.28 2.57
C ALA A 248 -4.27 10.38 3.29
N TRP A 249 -4.43 9.07 3.17
CA TRP A 249 -3.59 8.09 3.85
C TRP A 249 -2.28 7.87 3.11
N GLY A 250 -1.17 8.37 3.67
CA GLY A 250 0.17 8.19 3.11
C GLY A 250 0.68 6.76 3.31
N THR A 251 1.03 6.09 2.22
CA THR A 251 1.60 4.73 2.24
C THR A 251 3.04 4.69 1.73
N GLY A 252 3.58 5.82 1.31
CA GLY A 252 4.95 5.97 0.83
C GLY A 252 5.73 6.91 1.74
N ALA A 253 6.98 6.56 2.04
CA ALA A 253 7.91 7.44 2.72
C ALA A 253 8.77 8.17 1.69
N GLU A 254 8.91 9.46 1.80
CA GLU A 254 10.06 10.23 1.33
C GLU A 254 10.72 10.94 2.51
#